data_b5a8510c1bee68ab1d287bb7730124d5
#
_entry.id   b5a8510c1bee68ab1d287bb7730124d5
#
_cell.length_a   1.000
_cell.length_b   1.000
_cell.length_c   1.000
_cell.angle_alpha   90.00
_cell.angle_beta   90.00
_cell.angle_gamma   90.00
#
_symmetry.space_group_name_H-M   'P 1'
#
loop_
_entity.id
_entity.type
_entity.pdbx_description
1 polymer ?
#
loop_
_entity_poly.entity_id
_entity_poly.type
_entity_poly.pdbx_seq_one_letter_code
_entity_poly.pdbx_strand_id
1 'polypeptide(L)'
;MTSANPALPPVTDPETWRRELDSLRVREKAATRELDAIAAQRRRLPMVELPDYTLEGPNGPVRLVDVFDGASQLVTYHHMWSPGSEWQCGGCTSYTAQFTRTDFLRKYDARFVVVTQGPIDEALAYREKVGNQMEWYSTAGSEFGADVGAPPGGGFALNVFLRDGETVYRTWHTDGRGTEQLSHTFAFVDVLPYGRQEDWQDSPAGWPQSSTYDKWLGSEEIAALYGAGATA
;
A
#
# COMPACT_ATOMS: atom_id res chain seq x y z
N MET A 1 17.72 -3.07 30.85
CA MET A 1 18.68 -3.33 29.76
C MET A 1 19.07 -1.99 29.21
N THR A 2 20.32 -1.55 29.36
CA THR A 2 20.84 -0.32 28.76
C THR A 2 20.90 -0.57 27.26
N SER A 3 20.04 0.10 26.47
CA SER A 3 20.16 0.09 25.02
C SER A 3 21.51 0.70 24.67
N ALA A 4 22.42 -0.09 24.09
CA ALA A 4 23.62 0.45 23.50
C ALA A 4 23.18 1.50 22.47
N ASN A 5 23.78 2.70 22.50
CA ASN A 5 23.54 3.69 21.45
C ASN A 5 23.92 3.05 20.11
N PRO A 6 23.05 3.12 19.08
CA PRO A 6 23.39 2.59 17.77
C PRO A 6 24.65 3.28 17.23
N ALA A 7 25.44 2.56 16.43
CA ALA A 7 26.58 3.12 15.75
C ALA A 7 26.16 4.32 14.89
N LEU A 8 26.96 5.38 14.88
CA LEU A 8 26.67 6.58 14.10
C LEU A 8 27.40 6.54 12.75
N PRO A 9 26.82 7.13 11.69
CA PRO A 9 27.55 7.40 10.46
C PRO A 9 28.83 8.21 10.75
N PRO A 10 29.90 8.07 9.94
CA PRO A 10 31.11 8.84 10.09
C PRO A 10 30.85 10.35 9.99
N VAL A 11 31.45 11.12 10.90
CA VAL A 11 31.43 12.59 10.80
C VAL A 11 32.59 13.06 9.94
N THR A 12 32.32 13.95 8.99
CA THR A 12 33.31 14.51 8.08
C THR A 12 33.10 16.03 7.88
N ASP A 13 33.98 16.66 7.13
CA ASP A 13 33.81 18.05 6.73
C ASP A 13 32.77 18.25 5.63
N PRO A 14 32.22 19.46 5.44
CA PRO A 14 31.18 19.73 4.46
C PRO A 14 31.58 19.50 2.99
N GLU A 15 32.86 19.63 2.64
CA GLU A 15 33.34 19.43 1.27
C GLU A 15 33.39 17.94 0.93
N THR A 16 33.93 17.14 1.82
CA THR A 16 33.94 15.68 1.70
C THR A 16 32.50 15.14 1.63
N TRP A 17 31.60 15.61 2.53
CA TRP A 17 30.20 15.20 2.52
C TRP A 17 29.52 15.53 1.19
N ARG A 18 29.71 16.73 0.63
CA ARG A 18 29.12 17.09 -0.69
C ARG A 18 29.62 16.18 -1.80
N ARG A 19 30.92 15.89 -1.82
CA ARG A 19 31.52 15.02 -2.83
C ARG A 19 30.91 13.61 -2.81
N GLU A 20 30.76 13.02 -1.62
CA GLU A 20 30.15 11.70 -1.44
C GLU A 20 28.68 11.72 -1.83
N LEU A 21 27.92 12.75 -1.42
CA LEU A 21 26.54 12.95 -1.80
C LEU A 21 26.37 13.09 -3.32
N ASP A 22 27.23 13.84 -3.98
CA ASP A 22 27.16 14.02 -5.44
C ASP A 22 27.48 12.70 -6.18
N SER A 23 28.36 11.88 -5.65
CA SER A 23 28.61 10.53 -6.16
C SER A 23 27.38 9.63 -6.02
N LEU A 24 26.69 9.67 -4.84
CA LEU A 24 25.44 8.94 -4.63
C LEU A 24 24.34 9.41 -5.59
N ARG A 25 24.18 10.71 -5.80
CA ARG A 25 23.20 11.30 -6.72
C ARG A 25 23.32 10.81 -8.16
N VAL A 26 24.53 10.48 -8.62
CA VAL A 26 24.73 9.88 -9.95
C VAL A 26 24.02 8.52 -10.03
N ARG A 27 24.12 7.70 -8.99
CA ARG A 27 23.45 6.40 -8.89
C ARG A 27 21.94 6.54 -8.76
N GLU A 28 21.47 7.45 -7.91
CA GLU A 28 20.04 7.74 -7.73
C GLU A 28 19.40 8.18 -9.05
N LYS A 29 20.09 9.03 -9.82
CA LYS A 29 19.62 9.46 -11.15
C LYS A 29 19.60 8.31 -12.16
N ALA A 30 20.53 7.37 -12.07
CA ALA A 30 20.50 6.17 -12.91
C ALA A 30 19.34 5.24 -12.54
N ALA A 31 19.09 5.05 -11.24
CA ALA A 31 17.95 4.29 -10.73
C ALA A 31 16.60 4.91 -11.16
N THR A 32 16.46 6.25 -11.12
CA THR A 32 15.26 6.94 -11.60
C THR A 32 15.00 6.64 -13.09
N ARG A 33 16.04 6.66 -13.95
CA ARG A 33 15.90 6.31 -15.37
C ARG A 33 15.49 4.86 -15.58
N GLU A 34 15.98 3.95 -14.74
CA GLU A 34 15.59 2.54 -14.80
C GLU A 34 14.13 2.37 -14.39
N LEU A 35 13.66 3.07 -13.33
CA LEU A 35 12.25 3.09 -12.94
C LEU A 35 11.34 3.63 -14.06
N ASP A 36 11.79 4.66 -14.79
CA ASP A 36 11.07 5.18 -15.96
C ASP A 36 10.99 4.13 -17.09
N ALA A 37 12.07 3.37 -17.34
CA ALA A 37 12.09 2.29 -18.32
C ALA A 37 11.16 1.14 -17.92
N ILE A 38 11.15 0.74 -16.64
CA ILE A 38 10.23 -0.26 -16.09
C ILE A 38 8.78 0.22 -16.22
N ALA A 39 8.50 1.49 -15.91
CA ALA A 39 7.17 2.07 -16.08
C ALA A 39 6.72 2.05 -17.55
N ALA A 40 7.66 2.28 -18.49
CA ALA A 40 7.38 2.17 -19.92
C ALA A 40 7.08 0.73 -20.35
N GLN A 41 7.76 -0.27 -19.78
CA GLN A 41 7.46 -1.69 -20.00
C GLN A 41 6.09 -2.06 -19.43
N ARG A 42 5.78 -1.60 -18.20
CA ARG A 42 4.46 -1.85 -17.55
C ARG A 42 3.30 -1.37 -18.41
N ARG A 43 3.42 -0.21 -19.07
CA ARG A 43 2.41 0.30 -20.01
C ARG A 43 2.23 -0.55 -21.28
N ARG A 44 3.10 -1.50 -21.54
CA ARG A 44 3.07 -2.42 -22.70
C ARG A 44 2.74 -3.85 -22.30
N LEU A 45 2.47 -4.11 -21.03
CA LEU A 45 2.04 -5.44 -20.62
C LEU A 45 0.70 -5.77 -21.30
N PRO A 46 0.52 -7.03 -21.74
CA PRO A 46 -0.80 -7.50 -22.14
C PRO A 46 -1.74 -7.45 -20.92
N MET A 47 -3.00 -7.20 -21.17
CA MET A 47 -4.03 -7.18 -20.13
C MET A 47 -4.90 -8.43 -20.20
N VAL A 48 -5.54 -8.76 -19.08
CA VAL A 48 -6.42 -9.92 -18.95
C VAL A 48 -7.85 -9.42 -18.79
N GLU A 49 -8.75 -9.88 -19.65
CA GLU A 49 -10.18 -9.61 -19.51
C GLU A 49 -10.72 -10.31 -18.26
N LEU A 50 -11.52 -9.60 -17.50
CA LEU A 50 -12.16 -10.12 -16.29
C LEU A 50 -13.64 -10.40 -16.53
N PRO A 51 -14.21 -11.39 -15.82
CA PRO A 51 -15.66 -11.56 -15.75
C PRO A 51 -16.36 -10.33 -15.18
N ASP A 52 -17.66 -10.24 -15.41
CA ASP A 52 -18.49 -9.19 -14.79
C ASP A 52 -18.75 -9.55 -13.32
N TYR A 53 -17.92 -9.00 -12.43
CA TYR A 53 -18.06 -9.21 -10.99
C TYR A 53 -19.03 -8.22 -10.37
N THR A 54 -19.75 -8.68 -9.35
CA THR A 54 -20.51 -7.84 -8.43
C THR A 54 -19.80 -7.80 -7.08
N LEU A 55 -19.64 -6.60 -6.53
CA LEU A 55 -19.11 -6.31 -5.21
C LEU A 55 -20.23 -5.73 -4.34
N GLU A 56 -20.02 -5.69 -3.03
CA GLU A 56 -20.91 -4.97 -2.13
C GLU A 56 -20.34 -3.58 -1.84
N GLY A 57 -21.11 -2.56 -2.15
CA GLY A 57 -20.77 -1.16 -1.88
C GLY A 57 -21.60 -0.55 -0.74
N PRO A 58 -21.32 0.71 -0.38
CA PRO A 58 -22.07 1.40 0.69
C PRO A 58 -23.59 1.49 0.46
N ASN A 59 -24.01 1.41 -0.80
CA ASN A 59 -25.42 1.53 -1.19
C ASN A 59 -26.00 0.20 -1.72
N GLY A 60 -25.35 -0.92 -1.45
CA GLY A 60 -25.73 -2.25 -1.91
C GLY A 60 -24.85 -2.78 -3.05
N PRO A 61 -25.28 -3.84 -3.75
CA PRO A 61 -24.50 -4.47 -4.81
C PRO A 61 -24.12 -3.50 -5.94
N VAL A 62 -22.90 -3.60 -6.43
CA VAL A 62 -22.35 -2.75 -7.47
C VAL A 62 -21.49 -3.59 -8.42
N ARG A 63 -21.67 -3.44 -9.73
CA ARG A 63 -20.79 -4.10 -10.70
C ARG A 63 -19.38 -3.52 -10.65
N LEU A 64 -18.36 -4.35 -10.87
CA LEU A 64 -16.97 -3.87 -10.88
C LEU A 64 -16.74 -2.70 -11.85
N VAL A 65 -17.39 -2.72 -13.02
CA VAL A 65 -17.30 -1.63 -14.01
C VAL A 65 -17.84 -0.30 -13.47
N ASP A 66 -18.83 -0.35 -12.59
CA ASP A 66 -19.44 0.86 -11.99
C ASP A 66 -18.57 1.40 -10.83
N VAL A 67 -17.73 0.56 -10.21
CA VAL A 67 -16.75 1.00 -9.21
C VAL A 67 -15.73 1.99 -9.78
N PHE A 68 -15.53 2.04 -11.09
CA PHE A 68 -14.72 3.06 -11.76
C PHE A 68 -15.29 4.48 -11.63
N ASP A 69 -16.59 4.62 -11.39
CA ASP A 69 -17.26 5.92 -11.17
C ASP A 69 -16.87 6.95 -12.24
N GLY A 70 -17.03 6.56 -13.50
CA GLY A 70 -16.74 7.38 -14.67
C GLY A 70 -15.29 7.43 -15.10
N ALA A 71 -14.31 7.03 -14.28
CA ALA A 71 -12.91 6.94 -14.70
C ALA A 71 -12.68 5.74 -15.63
N SER A 72 -11.63 5.78 -16.46
CA SER A 72 -11.22 4.63 -17.28
C SER A 72 -10.26 3.69 -16.56
N GLN A 73 -9.62 4.13 -15.49
CA GLN A 73 -8.62 3.38 -14.75
C GLN A 73 -9.02 3.23 -13.28
N LEU A 74 -8.77 2.05 -12.70
CA LEU A 74 -9.06 1.76 -11.30
C LEU A 74 -7.85 1.12 -10.64
N VAL A 75 -7.50 1.59 -9.46
CA VAL A 75 -6.56 0.95 -8.54
C VAL A 75 -7.37 0.41 -7.36
N THR A 76 -7.17 -0.86 -7.01
CA THR A 76 -7.72 -1.44 -5.79
C THR A 76 -6.60 -1.88 -4.86
N TYR A 77 -6.75 -1.60 -3.57
CA TYR A 77 -5.94 -2.20 -2.51
C TYR A 77 -6.81 -3.17 -1.72
N HIS A 78 -6.40 -4.44 -1.68
CA HIS A 78 -7.07 -5.48 -0.89
C HIS A 78 -6.59 -5.43 0.55
N HIS A 79 -7.45 -4.94 1.43
CA HIS A 79 -7.21 -4.90 2.87
C HIS A 79 -7.56 -6.26 3.47
N MET A 80 -6.60 -6.91 4.13
CA MET A 80 -6.82 -8.18 4.80
C MET A 80 -7.89 -8.05 5.87
N TRP A 81 -8.73 -9.09 5.98
CA TRP A 81 -9.84 -9.14 6.93
C TRP A 81 -9.77 -10.37 7.82
N SER A 82 -9.91 -10.16 9.11
CA SER A 82 -9.99 -11.21 10.13
C SER A 82 -11.40 -11.22 10.71
N PRO A 83 -12.27 -12.17 10.32
CA PRO A 83 -13.64 -12.22 10.81
C PRO A 83 -13.71 -12.26 12.34
N GLY A 84 -14.57 -11.44 12.93
CA GLY A 84 -14.77 -11.34 14.37
C GLY A 84 -13.66 -10.60 15.14
N SER A 85 -12.62 -10.12 14.46
CA SER A 85 -11.61 -9.28 15.10
C SER A 85 -12.09 -7.84 15.20
N GLU A 86 -11.96 -7.25 16.37
CA GLU A 86 -12.26 -5.83 16.59
C GLU A 86 -11.30 -4.91 15.83
N TRP A 87 -10.04 -5.32 15.70
CA TRP A 87 -8.97 -4.61 15.01
C TRP A 87 -8.46 -5.48 13.85
N GLN A 88 -8.44 -4.89 12.67
CA GLN A 88 -8.01 -5.56 11.47
C GLN A 88 -6.48 -5.45 11.27
N CYS A 89 -5.96 -5.95 10.15
CA CYS A 89 -4.54 -5.95 9.84
C CYS A 89 -3.91 -4.55 10.03
N GLY A 90 -2.98 -4.43 10.98
CA GLY A 90 -2.30 -3.17 11.29
C GLY A 90 -1.49 -2.63 10.12
N GLY A 91 -0.79 -3.49 9.38
CA GLY A 91 -0.06 -3.12 8.17
C GLY A 91 -0.97 -2.54 7.09
N CYS A 92 -2.11 -3.21 6.81
CA CYS A 92 -3.08 -2.70 5.83
C CYS A 92 -3.72 -1.38 6.28
N THR A 93 -4.04 -1.26 7.57
CA THR A 93 -4.60 -0.02 8.15
C THR A 93 -3.61 1.13 7.99
N SER A 94 -2.35 0.93 8.39
CA SER A 94 -1.30 1.93 8.27
C SER A 94 -1.00 2.29 6.81
N TYR A 95 -0.98 1.29 5.92
CA TYR A 95 -0.76 1.51 4.50
C TYR A 95 -1.86 2.38 3.89
N THR A 96 -3.13 2.05 4.14
CA THR A 96 -4.27 2.77 3.55
C THR A 96 -4.49 4.14 4.19
N ALA A 97 -4.09 4.35 5.45
CA ALA A 97 -4.15 5.65 6.11
C ALA A 97 -3.25 6.73 5.47
N GLN A 98 -2.26 6.34 4.66
CA GLN A 98 -1.41 7.28 3.93
C GLN A 98 -2.12 7.98 2.77
N PHE A 99 -3.23 7.42 2.28
CA PHE A 99 -3.99 7.93 1.13
C PHE A 99 -5.18 8.76 1.61
N THR A 100 -4.92 9.95 2.12
CA THR A 100 -5.98 10.86 2.62
C THR A 100 -6.65 11.64 1.49
N ARG A 101 -5.96 11.86 0.37
CA ARG A 101 -6.45 12.61 -0.78
C ARG A 101 -6.00 11.91 -2.07
N THR A 102 -6.95 11.28 -2.77
CA THR A 102 -6.70 10.62 -4.06
C THR A 102 -7.35 11.33 -5.24
N ASP A 103 -7.99 12.48 -5.00
CA ASP A 103 -8.73 13.26 -6.00
C ASP A 103 -7.85 13.66 -7.19
N PHE A 104 -6.55 13.88 -6.97
CA PHE A 104 -5.65 14.23 -8.08
C PHE A 104 -5.51 13.10 -9.12
N LEU A 105 -5.80 11.82 -8.75
CA LEU A 105 -5.83 10.71 -9.71
C LEU A 105 -6.92 10.90 -10.77
N ARG A 106 -8.00 11.63 -10.46
CA ARG A 106 -9.02 11.99 -11.44
C ARG A 106 -8.47 12.83 -12.61
N LYS A 107 -7.36 13.57 -12.40
CA LYS A 107 -6.64 14.27 -13.48
C LYS A 107 -5.98 13.32 -14.47
N TYR A 108 -5.74 12.07 -14.06
CA TYR A 108 -5.20 11.00 -14.88
C TYR A 108 -6.28 9.98 -15.29
N ASP A 109 -7.55 10.35 -15.14
CA ASP A 109 -8.69 9.50 -15.43
C ASP A 109 -8.60 8.17 -14.66
N ALA A 110 -8.26 8.27 -13.37
CA ALA A 110 -8.04 7.13 -12.49
C ALA A 110 -8.72 7.32 -11.13
N ARG A 111 -9.10 6.21 -10.52
CA ARG A 111 -9.67 6.13 -9.19
C ARG A 111 -8.89 5.13 -8.34
N PHE A 112 -8.86 5.35 -7.01
CA PHE A 112 -8.30 4.42 -6.06
C PHE A 112 -9.33 4.11 -4.98
N VAL A 113 -9.58 2.82 -4.73
CA VAL A 113 -10.49 2.34 -3.70
C VAL A 113 -9.84 1.23 -2.88
N VAL A 114 -10.35 1.03 -1.67
CA VAL A 114 -10.02 -0.14 -0.84
C VAL A 114 -11.09 -1.21 -1.06
N VAL A 115 -10.68 -2.44 -1.20
CA VAL A 115 -11.57 -3.60 -1.21
C VAL A 115 -11.18 -4.55 -0.08
N THR A 116 -12.14 -5.28 0.47
CA THR A 116 -11.91 -6.23 1.55
C THR A 116 -12.84 -7.43 1.43
N GLN A 117 -12.50 -8.53 2.08
CA GLN A 117 -13.33 -9.74 2.13
C GLN A 117 -14.32 -9.72 3.31
N GLY A 118 -14.21 -8.72 4.20
CA GLY A 118 -15.16 -8.52 5.29
C GLY A 118 -16.54 -8.11 4.79
N PRO A 119 -17.61 -8.41 5.54
CA PRO A 119 -18.94 -7.87 5.26
C PRO A 119 -18.90 -6.34 5.12
N ILE A 120 -19.66 -5.79 4.19
CA ILE A 120 -19.58 -4.36 3.87
C ILE A 120 -19.90 -3.48 5.09
N ASP A 121 -20.89 -3.85 5.89
CA ASP A 121 -21.27 -3.08 7.07
C ASP A 121 -20.14 -3.02 8.12
N GLU A 122 -19.47 -4.16 8.37
CA GLU A 122 -18.33 -4.24 9.26
C GLU A 122 -17.13 -3.46 8.69
N ALA A 123 -16.90 -3.54 7.38
CA ALA A 123 -15.82 -2.82 6.70
C ALA A 123 -16.01 -1.30 6.79
N LEU A 124 -17.23 -0.81 6.59
CA LEU A 124 -17.55 0.61 6.71
C LEU A 124 -17.43 1.11 8.16
N ALA A 125 -17.90 0.32 9.14
CA ALA A 125 -17.73 0.64 10.55
C ALA A 125 -16.24 0.70 10.95
N TYR A 126 -15.42 -0.25 10.46
CA TYR A 126 -13.98 -0.24 10.69
C TYR A 126 -13.30 0.94 10.02
N ARG A 127 -13.65 1.24 8.77
CA ARG A 127 -13.18 2.43 8.03
C ARG A 127 -13.40 3.71 8.85
N GLU A 128 -14.61 3.89 9.39
CA GLU A 128 -14.95 5.04 10.23
C GLU A 128 -14.14 5.05 11.53
N LYS A 129 -14.05 3.89 12.21
CA LYS A 129 -13.29 3.70 13.45
C LYS A 129 -11.85 4.16 13.34
N VAL A 130 -11.18 3.85 12.21
CA VAL A 130 -9.78 4.23 11.97
C VAL A 130 -9.63 5.55 11.21
N GLY A 131 -10.70 6.28 10.96
CA GLY A 131 -10.69 7.57 10.26
C GLY A 131 -10.20 7.50 8.82
N ASN A 132 -10.30 6.32 8.16
CA ASN A 132 -9.84 6.15 6.80
C ASN A 132 -10.77 6.88 5.82
N GLN A 133 -10.20 7.71 4.94
CA GLN A 133 -10.95 8.58 4.00
C GLN A 133 -11.21 7.93 2.65
N MET A 134 -10.68 6.73 2.40
CA MET A 134 -10.86 6.03 1.14
C MET A 134 -12.28 5.47 1.02
N GLU A 135 -12.73 5.23 -0.21
CA GLU A 135 -13.96 4.48 -0.44
C GLU A 135 -13.68 2.98 -0.34
N TRP A 136 -14.57 2.27 0.34
CA TRP A 136 -14.44 0.84 0.60
C TRP A 136 -15.56 0.05 -0.03
N TYR A 137 -15.20 -1.13 -0.57
CA TYR A 137 -16.10 -2.12 -1.13
C TYR A 137 -15.77 -3.49 -0.56
N SER A 138 -16.76 -4.38 -0.49
CA SER A 138 -16.57 -5.76 -0.06
C SER A 138 -16.57 -6.71 -1.27
N THR A 139 -15.67 -7.68 -1.21
CA THR A 139 -15.62 -8.81 -2.14
C THR A 139 -16.24 -10.07 -1.52
N ALA A 140 -16.90 -9.94 -0.36
CA ALA A 140 -17.59 -11.06 0.27
C ALA A 140 -18.68 -11.60 -0.67
N GLY A 141 -18.66 -12.92 -0.89
CA GLY A 141 -19.59 -13.56 -1.82
C GLY A 141 -19.28 -13.41 -3.31
N SER A 142 -18.15 -12.78 -3.66
CA SER A 142 -17.65 -12.63 -5.03
C SER A 142 -16.34 -13.38 -5.23
N GLU A 143 -16.15 -14.01 -6.38
CA GLU A 143 -14.86 -14.62 -6.76
C GLU A 143 -13.77 -13.59 -7.06
N PHE A 144 -14.13 -12.31 -7.21
CA PHE A 144 -13.19 -11.25 -7.58
C PHE A 144 -11.92 -11.25 -6.74
N GLY A 145 -12.05 -11.34 -5.41
CA GLY A 145 -10.88 -11.31 -4.52
C GLY A 145 -9.90 -12.46 -4.81
N ALA A 146 -10.41 -13.68 -5.00
CA ALA A 146 -9.60 -14.86 -5.31
C ALA A 146 -8.91 -14.73 -6.67
N ASP A 147 -9.66 -14.32 -7.69
CA ASP A 147 -9.18 -14.24 -9.07
C ASP A 147 -8.10 -13.15 -9.27
N VAL A 148 -8.11 -12.12 -8.44
CA VAL A 148 -7.09 -11.05 -8.49
C VAL A 148 -5.98 -11.17 -7.45
N GLY A 149 -5.86 -12.35 -6.81
CA GLY A 149 -4.73 -12.68 -5.94
C GLY A 149 -4.90 -12.31 -4.46
N ALA A 150 -6.13 -12.08 -4.01
CA ALA A 150 -6.47 -11.84 -2.61
C ALA A 150 -7.61 -12.78 -2.15
N PRO A 151 -7.38 -14.11 -2.09
CA PRO A 151 -8.39 -15.07 -1.65
C PRO A 151 -8.79 -14.87 -0.18
N PRO A 152 -9.94 -15.39 0.26
CA PRO A 152 -10.35 -15.37 1.66
C PRO A 152 -9.27 -15.94 2.59
N GLY A 153 -8.93 -15.18 3.65
CA GLY A 153 -7.81 -15.52 4.53
C GLY A 153 -6.42 -15.38 3.90
N GLY A 154 -6.35 -14.88 2.66
CA GLY A 154 -5.11 -14.62 1.95
C GLY A 154 -4.48 -13.28 2.33
N GLY A 155 -3.39 -12.95 1.62
CA GLY A 155 -2.64 -11.73 1.81
C GLY A 155 -3.35 -10.48 1.26
N PHE A 156 -2.65 -9.37 1.37
CA PHE A 156 -3.02 -8.13 0.70
C PHE A 156 -2.48 -8.08 -0.73
N ALA A 157 -3.14 -7.33 -1.57
CA ALA A 157 -2.72 -7.13 -2.96
C ALA A 157 -3.11 -5.74 -3.46
N LEU A 158 -2.34 -5.21 -4.39
CA LEU A 158 -2.69 -4.02 -5.15
C LEU A 158 -2.85 -4.41 -6.61
N ASN A 159 -3.99 -4.05 -7.17
CA ASN A 159 -4.33 -4.34 -8.56
C ASN A 159 -4.67 -3.06 -9.32
N VAL A 160 -4.36 -3.07 -10.61
CA VAL A 160 -4.70 -1.97 -11.53
C VAL A 160 -5.50 -2.51 -12.68
N PHE A 161 -6.56 -1.80 -13.00
CA PHE A 161 -7.52 -2.18 -14.04
C PHE A 161 -7.73 -1.03 -15.03
N LEU A 162 -8.10 -1.41 -16.23
CA LEU A 162 -8.57 -0.52 -17.29
C LEU A 162 -9.97 -0.99 -17.69
N ARG A 163 -10.88 -0.07 -18.01
CA ARG A 163 -12.15 -0.41 -18.65
C ARG A 163 -12.20 0.12 -20.08
N ASP A 164 -12.84 -0.67 -20.95
CA ASP A 164 -13.27 -0.24 -22.29
C ASP A 164 -14.76 -0.54 -22.42
N GLY A 165 -15.56 0.52 -22.41
CA GLY A 165 -17.02 0.39 -22.30
C GLY A 165 -17.42 -0.33 -21.02
N GLU A 166 -18.07 -1.49 -21.18
CA GLU A 166 -18.52 -2.37 -20.08
C GLU A 166 -17.50 -3.46 -19.70
N THR A 167 -16.42 -3.61 -20.46
CA THR A 167 -15.42 -4.64 -20.23
C THR A 167 -14.29 -4.13 -19.35
N VAL A 168 -13.94 -4.91 -18.33
CA VAL A 168 -12.85 -4.61 -17.39
C VAL A 168 -11.66 -5.52 -17.66
N TYR A 169 -10.49 -4.95 -17.70
CA TYR A 169 -9.22 -5.66 -17.89
C TYR A 169 -8.29 -5.42 -16.71
N ARG A 170 -7.64 -6.48 -16.21
CA ARG A 170 -6.52 -6.37 -15.28
C ARG A 170 -5.24 -6.08 -16.04
N THR A 171 -4.56 -5.00 -15.69
CA THR A 171 -3.36 -4.52 -16.39
C THR A 171 -2.09 -4.72 -15.60
N TRP A 172 -2.17 -4.72 -14.26
CA TRP A 172 -1.02 -4.90 -13.39
C TRP A 172 -1.43 -5.34 -11.98
N HIS A 173 -0.48 -5.95 -11.30
CA HIS A 173 -0.66 -6.46 -9.94
C HIS A 173 0.67 -6.46 -9.19
N THR A 174 0.59 -6.26 -7.88
CA THR A 174 1.69 -6.49 -6.94
C THR A 174 1.17 -6.83 -5.56
N ASP A 175 1.98 -7.52 -4.80
CA ASP A 175 1.78 -7.86 -3.39
C ASP A 175 3.10 -7.75 -2.62
N GLY A 176 3.08 -8.12 -1.34
CA GLY A 176 4.27 -8.12 -0.49
C GLY A 176 5.06 -6.82 -0.61
N ARG A 177 6.37 -6.94 -0.73
CA ARG A 177 7.27 -5.80 -0.85
C ARG A 177 7.06 -4.95 -2.10
N GLY A 178 6.38 -5.46 -3.12
CA GLY A 178 6.05 -4.67 -4.31
C GLY A 178 5.09 -3.51 -4.01
N THR A 179 4.26 -3.60 -2.95
CA THR A 179 3.38 -2.51 -2.52
C THR A 179 4.15 -1.41 -1.79
N GLU A 180 5.25 -1.74 -1.15
CA GLU A 180 6.06 -0.79 -0.36
C GLU A 180 6.62 0.35 -1.20
N GLN A 181 6.97 0.07 -2.47
CA GLN A 181 7.45 1.09 -3.41
C GLN A 181 6.40 2.17 -3.73
N LEU A 182 5.13 1.91 -3.43
CA LEU A 182 4.01 2.83 -3.62
C LEU A 182 3.63 3.55 -2.31
N SER A 183 4.38 3.29 -1.23
CA SER A 183 4.14 3.85 0.10
C SER A 183 5.03 5.05 0.37
N HIS A 184 4.46 6.18 0.72
CA HIS A 184 5.22 7.36 1.14
C HIS A 184 6.06 7.07 2.38
N THR A 185 5.54 6.30 3.35
CA THR A 185 6.27 5.96 4.58
C THR A 185 7.57 5.24 4.28
N PHE A 186 7.55 4.22 3.42
CA PHE A 186 8.77 3.49 3.06
C PHE A 186 9.77 4.35 2.28
N ALA A 187 9.27 5.22 1.39
CA ALA A 187 10.13 6.16 0.69
C ALA A 187 10.88 7.11 1.66
N PHE A 188 10.22 7.57 2.72
CA PHE A 188 10.88 8.36 3.77
C PHE A 188 11.81 7.52 4.64
N VAL A 189 11.40 6.32 5.05
CA VAL A 189 12.23 5.45 5.87
C VAL A 189 13.53 5.09 5.14
N ASP A 190 13.46 4.83 3.84
CA ASP A 190 14.64 4.48 3.02
C ASP A 190 15.68 5.61 2.90
N VAL A 191 15.31 6.87 3.19
CA VAL A 191 16.28 8.00 3.23
C VAL A 191 16.74 8.35 4.64
N LEU A 192 16.24 7.66 5.69
CA LEU A 192 16.74 7.84 7.05
C LEU A 192 18.12 7.20 7.21
N PRO A 193 18.96 7.70 8.13
CA PRO A 193 20.31 7.17 8.35
C PRO A 193 20.37 5.66 8.60
N TYR A 194 19.40 5.10 9.31
CA TYR A 194 19.35 3.67 9.64
C TYR A 194 18.43 2.87 8.72
N GLY A 195 17.75 3.51 7.76
CA GLY A 195 16.82 2.87 6.85
C GLY A 195 15.67 2.14 7.57
N ARG A 196 15.20 1.05 7.02
CA ARG A 196 14.10 0.23 7.58
C ARG A 196 14.51 -0.57 8.80
N GLN A 197 15.81 -0.72 9.05
CA GLN A 197 16.39 -1.52 10.14
C GLN A 197 15.98 -2.99 10.08
N GLU A 198 15.82 -3.52 8.89
CA GLU A 198 15.47 -4.92 8.67
C GLU A 198 16.72 -5.75 8.32
N ASP A 199 16.75 -7.01 8.74
CA ASP A 199 17.92 -7.91 8.68
C ASP A 199 18.39 -8.25 7.25
N TRP A 200 17.56 -8.04 6.24
CA TRP A 200 17.92 -8.18 4.82
C TRP A 200 18.67 -6.95 4.25
N GLN A 201 18.65 -5.80 4.96
CA GLN A 201 19.34 -4.61 4.49
C GLN A 201 20.85 -4.72 4.68
N ASP A 202 21.61 -4.24 3.70
CA ASP A 202 23.07 -4.09 3.82
C ASP A 202 23.35 -2.89 4.75
N SER A 203 23.53 -3.17 6.03
CA SER A 203 23.77 -2.20 7.07
C SER A 203 25.14 -2.39 7.71
N PRO A 204 25.86 -1.30 8.04
CA PRO A 204 27.13 -1.39 8.77
C PRO A 204 26.99 -2.14 10.11
N ALA A 205 28.05 -2.79 10.53
CA ALA A 205 28.09 -3.49 11.81
C ALA A 205 27.74 -2.58 13.00
N GLY A 206 26.87 -3.04 13.89
CA GLY A 206 26.41 -2.31 15.08
C GLY A 206 25.24 -1.36 14.83
N TRP A 207 24.73 -1.29 13.61
CA TRP A 207 23.49 -0.57 13.33
C TRP A 207 22.27 -1.41 13.73
N PRO A 208 21.14 -0.76 14.10
CA PRO A 208 19.94 -1.50 14.50
C PRO A 208 19.39 -2.32 13.34
N GLN A 209 19.10 -3.60 13.61
CA GLN A 209 18.44 -4.52 12.68
C GLN A 209 17.47 -5.41 13.44
N SER A 210 16.36 -5.73 12.83
CA SER A 210 15.32 -6.62 13.33
C SER A 210 14.72 -7.42 12.18
N SER A 211 13.85 -8.38 12.50
CA SER A 211 13.16 -9.16 11.47
C SER A 211 12.34 -8.25 10.54
N THR A 212 12.16 -8.69 9.31
CA THR A 212 11.31 -7.99 8.34
C THR A 212 9.91 -7.77 8.93
N TYR A 213 9.39 -6.56 8.81
CA TYR A 213 8.10 -6.11 9.35
C TYR A 213 8.00 -6.03 10.89
N ASP A 214 9.08 -6.22 11.63
CA ASP A 214 9.08 -6.09 13.10
C ASP A 214 8.61 -4.70 13.58
N LYS A 215 8.81 -3.68 12.77
CA LYS A 215 8.41 -2.29 13.05
C LYS A 215 7.04 -1.89 12.47
N TRP A 216 6.33 -2.86 11.89
CA TRP A 216 4.96 -2.61 11.44
C TRP A 216 4.02 -2.59 12.64
N LEU A 217 3.02 -1.72 12.57
CA LEU A 217 2.03 -1.64 13.62
C LEU A 217 1.20 -2.92 13.67
N GLY A 218 1.22 -3.59 14.80
CA GLY A 218 0.33 -4.71 15.11
C GLY A 218 -1.08 -4.22 15.45
N SER A 219 -2.03 -5.16 15.58
CA SER A 219 -3.41 -4.83 15.93
C SER A 219 -3.53 -4.12 17.28
N GLU A 220 -2.66 -4.45 18.26
CA GLU A 220 -2.64 -3.79 19.58
C GLU A 220 -2.15 -2.34 19.49
N GLU A 221 -1.15 -2.07 18.66
CA GLU A 221 -0.65 -0.71 18.45
C GLU A 221 -1.64 0.15 17.67
N ILE A 222 -2.33 -0.43 16.68
CA ILE A 222 -3.46 0.22 15.98
C ILE A 222 -4.58 0.53 17.00
N ALA A 223 -4.90 -0.41 17.88
CA ALA A 223 -5.88 -0.17 18.94
C ALA A 223 -5.48 0.99 19.86
N ALA A 224 -4.20 1.07 20.22
CA ALA A 224 -3.69 2.17 21.04
C ALA A 224 -3.74 3.53 20.32
N LEU A 225 -3.41 3.56 19.02
CA LEU A 225 -3.40 4.79 18.23
C LEU A 225 -4.80 5.33 17.92
N TYR A 226 -5.73 4.45 17.56
CA TYR A 226 -7.07 4.84 17.11
C TYR A 226 -8.14 4.68 18.19
N GLY A 227 -7.92 3.81 19.20
CA GLY A 227 -8.82 3.62 20.33
C GLY A 227 -8.80 4.76 21.34
N ALA A 228 -7.66 5.43 21.50
CA ALA A 228 -7.54 6.59 22.41
C ALA A 228 -8.19 7.89 21.88
N GLY A 229 -8.45 7.97 20.57
CA GLY A 229 -9.04 9.14 19.92
C GLY A 229 -10.57 9.26 20.04
N ALA A 230 -11.24 8.26 20.59
CA ALA A 230 -12.71 8.28 20.80
C ALA A 230 -13.16 9.08 22.05
N THR A 231 -12.24 9.72 22.76
CA THR A 231 -12.51 10.46 24.00
C THR A 231 -12.04 11.92 23.98
N ALA A 232 -11.89 12.53 22.80
CA ALA A 232 -11.58 13.96 22.68
C ALA A 232 -12.73 14.74 22.03
#